data_bf334ecce775c60cce52c87839061772
#
_entry.id   bf334ecce775c60cce52c87839061772
#
_cell.length_a   1.000
_cell.length_b   1.000
_cell.length_c   1.000
_cell.angle_alpha   90.00
_cell.angle_beta   90.00
_cell.angle_gamma   90.00
#
_symmetry.space_group_name_H-M   'P 1'
#
loop_
_entity.id
_entity.type
_entity.pdbx_description
1 polymer ?
#
loop_
_entity_poly.entity_id
_entity_poly.type
_entity_poly.pdbx_seq_one_letter_code
_entity_poly.pdbx_strand_id
1 'polypeptide(L)'
;MANQDILQQISAYSHWKEGLIREIGNYQEWLDDNELGSPETDLRLYETLEALKSDHITVAFVAEVSRGKTELINTLFFSEYKRRLLPSQAGRTTMCPTELLYDHDNEKPYIRLLPIESRGDDRSIAELKKEPVEWTNIHLDTSSADAMAEAFAEVTRAKRVTVEKAKQLGLYDEKEYAHLAEQDIPTTHIEIPMWRHALISFPHPLLKQGLVVLDTPGLNALGTEPELTLNMLPNAQAVLFVLSADAGVTKSDMEVWRHHVSAYRASHKKGLLIVLNKIDTLWDELQDSDTVQATIHEQAQQSADALHLPVDNVFPVSAQKALLGRVKGDDDLVERSGIPALEKALSHDILPDKRHIISENVIGEITALIENDKQTLAARLGNVQKQHAELQNLCGKNADVIMHLLAKTREEQVIYNKNLEGLQKSKRILDNYSRQLLLCLDLNTLDNFVTETRKAMAGSWTTVGLKNGMKVFFDGVAKTMHDASTQANEIHKITRAVYHKFHKDHGFPDIKPRLFSTKKYEKELD
;
A
#
# COMPACT_ATOMS: atom_id res chain seq x y z
N MET A 1 0.82 38.88 -8.84
CA MET A 1 0.53 38.67 -7.41
C MET A 1 0.13 37.23 -7.11
N ALA A 2 -0.88 36.63 -7.77
CA ALA A 2 -1.31 35.24 -7.48
C ALA A 2 -0.19 34.16 -7.65
N ASN A 3 0.69 34.27 -8.64
CA ASN A 3 1.79 33.32 -8.85
C ASN A 3 2.90 33.40 -7.78
N GLN A 4 3.15 34.58 -7.19
CA GLN A 4 4.14 34.72 -6.12
C GLN A 4 3.62 34.13 -4.80
N ASP A 5 2.34 34.28 -4.54
CA ASP A 5 1.69 33.74 -3.34
C ASP A 5 1.67 32.18 -3.36
N ILE A 6 1.40 31.61 -4.53
CA ILE A 6 1.44 30.14 -4.74
C ILE A 6 2.86 29.59 -4.56
N LEU A 7 3.87 30.26 -5.12
CA LEU A 7 5.27 29.84 -4.95
C LEU A 7 5.75 29.93 -3.49
N GLN A 8 5.32 30.96 -2.76
CA GLN A 8 5.60 31.06 -1.33
C GLN A 8 4.92 29.96 -0.51
N GLN A 9 3.66 29.63 -0.82
CA GLN A 9 2.94 28.55 -0.17
C GLN A 9 3.56 27.16 -0.45
N ILE A 10 4.01 26.92 -1.69
CA ILE A 10 4.73 25.69 -2.07
C ILE A 10 6.06 25.60 -1.31
N SER A 11 6.82 26.69 -1.26
CA SER A 11 8.10 26.75 -0.53
C SER A 11 7.91 26.54 0.98
N ALA A 12 6.90 27.16 1.57
CA ALA A 12 6.57 27.00 2.99
C ALA A 12 6.18 25.56 3.33
N TYR A 13 5.40 24.90 2.46
CA TYR A 13 5.04 23.49 2.63
C TYR A 13 6.25 22.56 2.52
N SER A 14 7.12 22.78 1.54
CA SER A 14 8.34 21.96 1.38
C SER A 14 9.24 22.09 2.60
N HIS A 15 9.42 23.30 3.12
CA HIS A 15 10.20 23.54 4.35
C HIS A 15 9.58 22.87 5.59
N TRP A 16 8.25 22.95 5.73
CA TRP A 16 7.52 22.27 6.81
C TRP A 16 7.68 20.75 6.71
N LYS A 17 7.52 20.19 5.50
CA LYS A 17 7.67 18.77 5.22
C LYS A 17 9.07 18.26 5.57
N GLU A 18 10.13 18.94 5.11
CA GLU A 18 11.52 18.61 5.44
C GLU A 18 11.80 18.70 6.94
N GLY A 19 11.26 19.72 7.59
CA GLY A 19 11.33 19.88 9.03
C GLY A 19 10.70 18.70 9.77
N LEU A 20 9.50 18.29 9.37
CA LEU A 20 8.78 17.20 10.00
C LEU A 20 9.47 15.84 9.76
N ILE A 21 9.97 15.57 8.55
CA ILE A 21 10.77 14.38 8.25
C ILE A 21 11.98 14.27 9.18
N ARG A 22 12.69 15.40 9.39
CA ARG A 22 13.83 15.43 10.30
C ARG A 22 13.44 15.17 11.75
N GLU A 23 12.35 15.77 12.24
CA GLU A 23 11.90 15.57 13.63
C GLU A 23 11.38 14.15 13.86
N ILE A 24 10.73 13.51 12.88
CA ILE A 24 10.36 12.09 12.94
C ILE A 24 11.61 11.21 13.00
N GLY A 25 12.64 11.53 12.21
CA GLY A 25 13.93 10.84 12.26
C GLY A 25 14.61 10.97 13.63
N ASN A 26 14.62 12.18 14.22
CA ASN A 26 15.13 12.42 15.57
C ASN A 26 14.34 11.62 16.63
N TYR A 27 13.02 11.52 16.46
CA TYR A 27 12.17 10.74 17.36
C TYR A 27 12.46 9.23 17.24
N GLN A 28 12.68 8.72 16.04
CA GLN A 28 13.07 7.32 15.82
C GLN A 28 14.43 7.00 16.47
N GLU A 29 15.43 7.87 16.29
CA GLU A 29 16.73 7.72 16.97
C GLU A 29 16.57 7.76 18.50
N TRP A 30 15.71 8.65 19.02
CA TRP A 30 15.43 8.72 20.45
C TRP A 30 14.77 7.45 20.99
N LEU A 31 13.84 6.83 20.22
CA LEU A 31 13.21 5.56 20.59
C LEU A 31 14.25 4.44 20.67
N ASP A 32 15.15 4.38 19.69
CA ASP A 32 16.23 3.38 19.66
C ASP A 32 17.18 3.55 20.84
N ASP A 33 17.58 4.79 21.14
CA ASP A 33 18.51 5.10 22.25
C ASP A 33 17.93 4.79 23.62
N ASN A 34 16.60 4.88 23.77
CA ASN A 34 15.89 4.63 25.04
C ASN A 34 15.24 3.24 25.13
N GLU A 35 15.49 2.34 24.18
CA GLU A 35 14.93 0.97 24.15
C GLU A 35 13.39 0.96 24.19
N LEU A 36 12.76 1.92 23.50
CA LEU A 36 11.32 2.03 23.37
C LEU A 36 10.84 1.59 21.98
N GLY A 37 11.76 1.45 21.00
CA GLY A 37 11.45 1.00 19.65
C GLY A 37 10.88 -0.42 19.63
N SER A 38 9.86 -0.62 18.79
CA SER A 38 9.30 -1.94 18.49
C SER A 38 9.18 -2.10 16.97
N PRO A 39 9.17 -3.33 16.44
CA PRO A 39 8.98 -3.55 15.00
C PRO A 39 7.68 -2.93 14.46
N GLU A 40 6.63 -2.88 15.29
CA GLU A 40 5.37 -2.24 14.94
C GLU A 40 5.50 -0.71 14.87
N THR A 41 6.17 -0.10 15.85
CA THR A 41 6.44 1.35 15.87
C THR A 41 7.33 1.75 14.69
N ASP A 42 8.37 0.96 14.41
CA ASP A 42 9.29 1.21 13.29
C ASP A 42 8.55 1.15 11.94
N LEU A 43 7.65 0.18 11.77
CA LEU A 43 6.82 0.07 10.56
C LEU A 43 5.90 1.28 10.41
N ARG A 44 5.20 1.69 11.45
CA ARG A 44 4.30 2.85 11.46
C ARG A 44 5.05 4.16 11.17
N LEU A 45 6.23 4.35 11.74
CA LEU A 45 7.10 5.52 11.44
C LEU A 45 7.58 5.50 10.00
N TYR A 46 7.98 4.34 9.48
CA TYR A 46 8.36 4.17 8.08
C TYR A 46 7.21 4.51 7.13
N GLU A 47 6.03 3.96 7.36
CA GLU A 47 4.83 4.24 6.56
C GLU A 47 4.45 5.73 6.61
N THR A 48 4.53 6.34 7.78
CA THR A 48 4.28 7.78 7.98
C THR A 48 5.28 8.64 7.20
N LEU A 49 6.57 8.28 7.23
CA LEU A 49 7.61 8.96 6.46
C LEU A 49 7.42 8.80 4.95
N GLU A 50 7.04 7.62 4.48
CA GLU A 50 6.76 7.38 3.06
C GLU A 50 5.52 8.16 2.60
N ALA A 51 4.45 8.19 3.39
CA ALA A 51 3.27 9.00 3.11
C ALA A 51 3.60 10.50 3.06
N LEU A 52 4.48 10.98 3.94
CA LEU A 52 4.93 12.37 3.96
C LEU A 52 5.85 12.69 2.78
N LYS A 53 6.71 11.77 2.36
CA LYS A 53 7.60 11.94 1.19
C LYS A 53 6.83 11.92 -0.12
N SER A 54 5.77 11.10 -0.21
CA SER A 54 4.95 11.01 -1.42
C SER A 54 4.17 12.30 -1.63
N ASP A 55 4.25 12.87 -2.83
CA ASP A 55 3.40 14.01 -3.23
C ASP A 55 2.02 13.54 -3.75
N HIS A 56 1.58 12.36 -3.33
CA HIS A 56 0.33 11.75 -3.74
C HIS A 56 -0.70 11.75 -2.62
N ILE A 57 -1.98 11.81 -3.00
CA ILE A 57 -3.10 11.51 -2.12
C ILE A 57 -3.81 10.26 -2.66
N THR A 58 -3.84 9.21 -1.87
CA THR A 58 -4.53 7.99 -2.24
C THR A 58 -5.98 8.05 -1.80
N VAL A 59 -6.88 7.92 -2.77
CA VAL A 59 -8.32 7.83 -2.57
C VAL A 59 -8.77 6.40 -2.84
N ALA A 60 -9.23 5.71 -1.80
CA ALA A 60 -9.74 4.36 -1.93
C ALA A 60 -11.23 4.39 -2.33
N PHE A 61 -11.55 3.73 -3.43
CA PHE A 61 -12.92 3.53 -3.90
C PHE A 61 -13.46 2.23 -3.31
N VAL A 62 -14.36 2.35 -2.38
CA VAL A 62 -14.92 1.25 -1.59
C VAL A 62 -16.39 1.06 -1.90
N ALA A 63 -16.82 -0.15 -2.20
CA ALA A 63 -18.22 -0.45 -2.51
C ALA A 63 -18.55 -1.92 -2.32
N GLU A 64 -19.79 -2.22 -2.00
CA GLU A 64 -20.38 -3.54 -2.21
C GLU A 64 -20.49 -3.86 -3.71
N VAL A 65 -20.56 -5.14 -4.04
CA VAL A 65 -20.71 -5.60 -5.43
C VAL A 65 -21.93 -4.93 -6.09
N SER A 66 -21.79 -4.58 -7.38
CA SER A 66 -22.85 -3.99 -8.20
C SER A 66 -23.32 -2.58 -7.82
N ARG A 67 -22.62 -1.84 -6.97
CA ARG A 67 -22.91 -0.42 -6.68
C ARG A 67 -22.47 0.53 -7.81
N GLY A 68 -21.76 0.04 -8.82
CA GLY A 68 -21.35 0.81 -10.00
C GLY A 68 -20.01 1.53 -9.81
N LYS A 69 -19.15 1.06 -8.92
CA LYS A 69 -17.81 1.59 -8.68
C LYS A 69 -16.97 1.69 -9.96
N THR A 70 -16.87 0.61 -10.72
CA THR A 70 -16.12 0.55 -12.00
C THR A 70 -16.68 1.52 -13.05
N GLU A 71 -18.02 1.70 -13.11
CA GLU A 71 -18.65 2.67 -13.98
C GLU A 71 -18.30 4.10 -13.58
N LEU A 72 -18.23 4.34 -12.27
CA LEU A 72 -17.81 5.64 -11.73
C LEU A 72 -16.36 5.97 -12.13
N ILE A 73 -15.44 4.99 -12.01
CA ILE A 73 -14.04 5.16 -12.42
C ILE A 73 -13.94 5.39 -13.94
N ASN A 74 -14.67 4.62 -14.76
CA ASN A 74 -14.74 4.87 -16.21
C ASN A 74 -15.21 6.28 -16.53
N THR A 75 -16.21 6.77 -15.82
CA THR A 75 -16.79 8.10 -16.03
C THR A 75 -15.81 9.21 -15.64
N LEU A 76 -15.15 9.08 -14.49
CA LEU A 76 -14.24 10.10 -13.97
C LEU A 76 -12.94 10.20 -14.76
N PHE A 77 -12.36 9.06 -15.17
CA PHE A 77 -11.00 9.03 -15.69
C PHE A 77 -10.87 8.69 -17.18
N PHE A 78 -11.87 8.02 -17.78
CA PHE A 78 -11.76 7.46 -19.12
C PHE A 78 -12.87 7.89 -20.10
N SER A 79 -13.72 8.83 -19.71
CA SER A 79 -14.86 9.26 -20.53
C SER A 79 -14.46 9.87 -21.89
N GLU A 80 -13.25 10.42 -22.03
CA GLU A 80 -12.70 10.96 -23.28
C GLU A 80 -12.59 9.92 -24.39
N TYR A 81 -12.42 8.62 -24.03
CA TYR A 81 -12.38 7.51 -25.01
C TYR A 81 -13.77 7.12 -25.54
N LYS A 82 -14.84 7.78 -25.08
CA LYS A 82 -16.23 7.54 -25.48
C LYS A 82 -16.69 6.08 -25.36
N ARG A 83 -16.04 5.32 -24.48
CA ARG A 83 -16.35 3.92 -24.18
C ARG A 83 -15.88 3.55 -22.78
N ARG A 84 -16.35 2.41 -22.28
CA ARG A 84 -15.83 1.81 -21.04
C ARG A 84 -14.49 1.16 -21.33
N LEU A 85 -13.43 1.56 -20.61
CA LEU A 85 -12.13 0.93 -20.68
C LEU A 85 -12.01 -0.18 -19.62
N LEU A 86 -12.37 0.13 -18.36
CA LEU A 86 -12.48 -0.91 -17.34
C LEU A 86 -13.76 -1.70 -17.60
N PRO A 87 -13.67 -3.04 -17.76
CA PRO A 87 -14.84 -3.87 -18.03
C PRO A 87 -15.80 -3.82 -16.82
N SER A 88 -17.08 -3.45 -17.09
CA SER A 88 -18.14 -3.44 -16.09
C SER A 88 -19.19 -4.48 -16.50
N GLN A 89 -18.97 -5.74 -16.11
CA GLN A 89 -19.95 -6.81 -16.35
C GLN A 89 -20.69 -7.17 -15.06
N ALA A 90 -21.95 -7.58 -15.19
CA ALA A 90 -22.70 -8.11 -14.06
C ALA A 90 -22.03 -9.38 -13.54
N GLY A 91 -21.61 -9.39 -12.27
CA GLY A 91 -20.88 -10.49 -11.65
C GLY A 91 -19.52 -10.04 -11.10
N ARG A 92 -18.46 -10.74 -11.38
CA ARG A 92 -17.09 -10.44 -10.92
C ARG A 92 -16.42 -9.44 -11.86
N THR A 93 -16.53 -8.15 -11.60
CA THR A 93 -16.06 -7.09 -12.53
C THR A 93 -14.60 -6.68 -12.31
N THR A 94 -14.11 -6.69 -11.09
CA THR A 94 -12.72 -6.33 -10.78
C THR A 94 -12.09 -7.50 -10.06
N MET A 95 -11.24 -8.24 -10.77
CA MET A 95 -10.65 -9.46 -10.23
C MET A 95 -9.36 -9.23 -9.44
N CYS A 96 -8.67 -8.11 -9.67
CA CYS A 96 -7.52 -7.72 -8.85
C CYS A 96 -7.62 -6.26 -8.43
N PRO A 97 -7.04 -5.92 -7.27
CA PRO A 97 -6.87 -4.53 -6.84
C PRO A 97 -6.08 -3.74 -7.88
N THR A 98 -6.55 -2.53 -8.15
CA THR A 98 -5.97 -1.69 -9.18
C THR A 98 -5.66 -0.31 -8.63
N GLU A 99 -4.43 0.15 -8.82
CA GLU A 99 -4.03 1.52 -8.56
C GLU A 99 -3.95 2.31 -9.85
N LEU A 100 -4.66 3.44 -9.90
CA LEU A 100 -4.58 4.41 -10.99
C LEU A 100 -3.77 5.61 -10.50
N LEU A 101 -2.72 5.97 -11.22
CA LEU A 101 -1.85 7.09 -10.89
C LEU A 101 -1.25 7.71 -12.14
N TYR A 102 -0.48 8.76 -11.99
CA TYR A 102 0.43 9.28 -13.00
C TYR A 102 1.86 9.21 -12.47
N ASP A 103 2.71 8.48 -13.19
CA ASP A 103 4.13 8.33 -12.85
C ASP A 103 4.91 9.49 -13.50
N HIS A 104 5.38 10.43 -12.68
CA HIS A 104 6.14 11.59 -13.13
C HIS A 104 7.56 11.24 -13.58
N ASP A 105 8.10 10.12 -13.12
CA ASP A 105 9.44 9.65 -13.50
C ASP A 105 9.40 8.90 -14.84
N ASN A 106 8.23 8.38 -15.22
CA ASN A 106 8.02 7.70 -16.48
C ASN A 106 6.80 8.27 -17.21
N GLU A 107 7.04 9.25 -18.08
CA GLU A 107 5.98 9.94 -18.84
C GLU A 107 5.17 9.05 -19.79
N LYS A 108 5.67 7.83 -20.11
CA LYS A 108 4.97 6.90 -20.98
C LYS A 108 3.90 6.13 -20.19
N PRO A 109 2.63 6.22 -20.61
CA PRO A 109 1.56 5.48 -19.96
C PRO A 109 1.77 3.97 -20.02
N TYR A 110 1.47 3.27 -18.93
CA TYR A 110 1.68 1.82 -18.83
C TYR A 110 0.68 1.15 -17.90
N ILE A 111 0.53 -0.16 -18.05
CA ILE A 111 -0.05 -1.05 -17.05
C ILE A 111 1.05 -2.00 -16.58
N ARG A 112 1.28 -2.09 -15.28
CA ARG A 112 2.11 -3.12 -14.64
C ARG A 112 1.20 -4.10 -13.92
N LEU A 113 1.39 -5.38 -14.18
CA LEU A 113 0.56 -6.46 -13.66
C LEU A 113 1.44 -7.40 -12.83
N LEU A 114 1.09 -7.56 -11.56
CA LEU A 114 1.78 -8.48 -10.66
C LEU A 114 1.13 -9.86 -10.76
N PRO A 115 1.87 -10.93 -11.12
CA PRO A 115 1.32 -12.27 -11.23
C PRO A 115 0.71 -12.78 -9.92
N ILE A 116 -0.39 -13.54 -10.00
CA ILE A 116 -1.08 -14.07 -8.82
C ILE A 116 -0.20 -15.05 -8.02
N GLU A 117 0.78 -15.67 -8.65
CA GLU A 117 1.74 -16.57 -8.01
C GLU A 117 2.58 -15.89 -6.94
N SER A 118 2.76 -14.57 -7.04
CA SER A 118 3.46 -13.77 -6.04
C SER A 118 2.81 -13.78 -4.65
N ARG A 119 1.56 -14.28 -4.54
CA ARG A 119 0.91 -14.54 -3.24
C ARG A 119 1.59 -15.66 -2.43
N GLY A 120 2.29 -16.55 -3.11
CA GLY A 120 3.10 -17.58 -2.43
C GLY A 120 4.40 -17.05 -1.84
N ASP A 121 4.69 -15.76 -2.05
CA ASP A 121 5.86 -15.06 -1.50
C ASP A 121 5.41 -14.28 -0.25
N ASP A 122 6.26 -14.27 0.79
CA ASP A 122 6.00 -13.51 2.03
C ASP A 122 6.19 -11.98 1.85
N ARG A 123 6.59 -11.52 0.64
CA ARG A 123 6.80 -10.10 0.34
C ARG A 123 5.49 -9.36 0.16
N SER A 124 5.42 -8.16 0.74
CA SER A 124 4.30 -7.24 0.57
C SER A 124 4.24 -6.65 -0.85
N ILE A 125 3.06 -6.16 -1.26
CA ILE A 125 2.92 -5.44 -2.55
C ILE A 125 3.82 -4.20 -2.57
N ALA A 126 4.01 -3.52 -1.43
CA ALA A 126 4.88 -2.35 -1.32
C ALA A 126 6.36 -2.68 -1.60
N GLU A 127 6.83 -3.83 -1.14
CA GLU A 127 8.18 -4.31 -1.45
C GLU A 127 8.30 -4.72 -2.92
N LEU A 128 7.30 -5.44 -3.45
CA LEU A 128 7.27 -5.87 -4.84
C LEU A 128 7.19 -4.71 -5.84
N LYS A 129 6.59 -3.56 -5.46
CA LYS A 129 6.60 -2.33 -6.29
C LYS A 129 8.01 -1.80 -6.55
N LYS A 130 8.96 -2.06 -5.66
CA LYS A 130 10.36 -1.66 -5.81
C LYS A 130 11.16 -2.59 -6.75
N GLU A 131 10.58 -3.72 -7.15
CA GLU A 131 11.19 -4.71 -8.03
C GLU A 131 10.46 -4.81 -9.39
N PRO A 132 10.82 -3.97 -10.38
CA PRO A 132 10.11 -3.91 -11.68
C PRO A 132 10.13 -5.24 -12.45
N VAL A 133 11.10 -6.12 -12.18
CA VAL A 133 11.27 -7.42 -12.85
C VAL A 133 10.13 -8.39 -12.53
N GLU A 134 9.50 -8.25 -11.37
CA GLU A 134 8.38 -9.11 -10.94
C GLU A 134 7.05 -8.75 -11.64
N TRP A 135 7.03 -7.63 -12.38
CA TRP A 135 5.83 -7.11 -13.02
C TRP A 135 5.84 -7.33 -14.53
N THR A 136 4.71 -7.77 -15.06
CA THR A 136 4.46 -7.75 -16.51
C THR A 136 4.10 -6.32 -16.91
N ASN A 137 4.83 -5.77 -17.87
CA ASN A 137 4.67 -4.39 -18.33
C ASN A 137 3.92 -4.35 -19.67
N ILE A 138 2.85 -3.56 -19.76
CA ILE A 138 2.08 -3.32 -20.97
C ILE A 138 2.12 -1.82 -21.25
N HIS A 139 2.60 -1.44 -22.43
CA HIS A 139 2.59 -0.05 -22.86
C HIS A 139 1.17 0.36 -23.30
N LEU A 140 0.72 1.53 -22.86
CA LEU A 140 -0.59 2.07 -23.23
C LEU A 140 -0.45 3.01 -24.44
N ASP A 141 -1.15 2.72 -25.51
CA ASP A 141 -1.37 3.66 -26.60
C ASP A 141 -2.62 4.51 -26.34
N THR A 142 -2.41 5.66 -25.72
CA THR A 142 -3.49 6.59 -25.38
C THR A 142 -4.14 7.27 -26.58
N SER A 143 -3.59 7.12 -27.79
CA SER A 143 -4.18 7.67 -29.02
C SER A 143 -5.28 6.78 -29.60
N SER A 144 -5.34 5.50 -29.22
CA SER A 144 -6.29 4.52 -29.73
C SER A 144 -7.20 3.97 -28.64
N ALA A 145 -8.51 4.23 -28.75
CA ALA A 145 -9.51 3.70 -27.81
C ALA A 145 -9.58 2.15 -27.85
N ASP A 146 -9.31 1.53 -29.00
CA ASP A 146 -9.31 0.06 -29.13
C ASP A 146 -8.07 -0.55 -28.48
N ALA A 147 -6.88 0.03 -28.69
CA ALA A 147 -5.65 -0.42 -28.04
C ALA A 147 -5.73 -0.26 -26.52
N MET A 148 -6.30 0.85 -26.04
CA MET A 148 -6.58 1.06 -24.62
C MET A 148 -7.51 -0.02 -24.06
N ALA A 149 -8.61 -0.31 -24.73
CA ALA A 149 -9.56 -1.33 -24.26
C ALA A 149 -8.94 -2.74 -24.24
N GLU A 150 -8.11 -3.08 -25.21
CA GLU A 150 -7.39 -4.36 -25.25
C GLU A 150 -6.39 -4.46 -24.06
N ALA A 151 -5.61 -3.41 -23.81
CA ALA A 151 -4.68 -3.36 -22.69
C ALA A 151 -5.40 -3.47 -21.34
N PHE A 152 -6.53 -2.77 -21.17
CA PHE A 152 -7.32 -2.83 -19.94
C PHE A 152 -8.04 -4.18 -19.74
N ALA A 153 -8.35 -4.90 -20.82
CA ALA A 153 -8.92 -6.25 -20.72
C ALA A 153 -7.95 -7.24 -20.05
N GLU A 154 -6.65 -7.03 -20.18
CA GLU A 154 -5.65 -7.88 -19.51
C GLU A 154 -5.75 -7.82 -17.98
N VAL A 155 -6.14 -6.68 -17.40
CA VAL A 155 -6.29 -6.51 -15.93
C VAL A 155 -7.31 -7.46 -15.34
N THR A 156 -8.36 -7.81 -16.09
CA THR A 156 -9.45 -8.69 -15.64
C THR A 156 -9.26 -10.14 -16.04
N ARG A 157 -8.11 -10.48 -16.58
CA ARG A 157 -7.85 -11.82 -17.10
C ARG A 157 -7.83 -12.85 -15.98
N ALA A 158 -8.49 -13.97 -16.22
CA ALA A 158 -8.57 -15.10 -15.31
C ALA A 158 -7.87 -16.32 -15.89
N LYS A 159 -7.52 -17.28 -15.03
CA LYS A 159 -6.96 -18.57 -15.41
C LYS A 159 -7.59 -19.70 -14.62
N ARG A 160 -7.66 -20.88 -15.21
CA ARG A 160 -8.13 -22.10 -14.56
C ARG A 160 -6.99 -22.80 -13.85
N VAL A 161 -7.18 -23.10 -12.57
CA VAL A 161 -6.22 -23.83 -11.73
C VAL A 161 -6.93 -24.94 -10.97
N THR A 162 -6.17 -25.90 -10.46
CA THR A 162 -6.73 -26.93 -9.58
C THR A 162 -7.16 -26.34 -8.24
N VAL A 163 -8.13 -26.96 -7.57
CA VAL A 163 -8.60 -26.53 -6.25
C VAL A 163 -7.45 -26.48 -5.24
N GLU A 164 -6.51 -27.46 -5.30
CA GLU A 164 -5.33 -27.48 -4.43
C GLU A 164 -4.46 -26.24 -4.63
N LYS A 165 -4.25 -25.83 -5.88
CA LYS A 165 -3.46 -24.63 -6.20
C LYS A 165 -4.15 -23.36 -5.72
N ALA A 166 -5.48 -23.30 -5.88
CA ALA A 166 -6.26 -22.17 -5.36
C ALA A 166 -6.22 -22.08 -3.83
N LYS A 167 -6.29 -23.20 -3.12
CA LYS A 167 -6.11 -23.27 -1.66
C LYS A 167 -4.72 -22.79 -1.23
N GLN A 168 -3.68 -23.20 -1.93
CA GLN A 168 -2.30 -22.74 -1.66
C GLN A 168 -2.14 -21.21 -1.82
N LEU A 169 -2.88 -20.62 -2.76
CA LEU A 169 -2.87 -19.18 -2.99
C LEU A 169 -3.87 -18.41 -2.09
N GLY A 170 -4.63 -19.10 -1.23
CA GLY A 170 -5.64 -18.47 -0.38
C GLY A 170 -6.82 -17.89 -1.14
N LEU A 171 -7.15 -18.46 -2.32
CA LEU A 171 -8.21 -18.00 -3.22
C LEU A 171 -9.40 -18.96 -3.29
N TYR A 172 -9.51 -19.88 -2.33
CA TYR A 172 -10.60 -20.85 -2.25
C TYR A 172 -11.40 -20.64 -0.97
N ASP A 173 -12.67 -20.28 -1.11
CA ASP A 173 -13.62 -20.23 0.00
C ASP A 173 -14.60 -21.42 -0.12
N GLU A 174 -14.60 -22.30 0.89
CA GLU A 174 -15.48 -23.46 0.93
C GLU A 174 -16.97 -23.07 0.91
N LYS A 175 -17.35 -21.92 1.47
CA LYS A 175 -18.73 -21.46 1.50
C LYS A 175 -19.20 -20.97 0.12
N GLU A 176 -18.35 -20.31 -0.63
CA GLU A 176 -18.67 -19.82 -1.98
C GLU A 176 -18.84 -20.97 -2.98
N TYR A 177 -18.08 -22.05 -2.81
CA TYR A 177 -18.11 -23.21 -3.72
C TYR A 177 -18.99 -24.37 -3.20
N ALA A 178 -19.58 -24.27 -1.99
CA ALA A 178 -20.45 -25.32 -1.43
C ALA A 178 -21.65 -25.62 -2.34
N HIS A 179 -22.22 -24.60 -3.00
CA HIS A 179 -23.35 -24.76 -3.92
C HIS A 179 -23.01 -25.57 -5.19
N LEU A 180 -21.73 -25.59 -5.60
CA LEU A 180 -21.26 -26.42 -6.72
C LEU A 180 -21.09 -27.87 -6.32
N ALA A 181 -20.74 -28.14 -5.07
CA ALA A 181 -20.64 -29.46 -4.50
C ALA A 181 -22.05 -30.13 -4.34
N GLU A 182 -23.09 -29.33 -4.06
CA GLU A 182 -24.48 -29.79 -3.98
C GLU A 182 -25.07 -30.25 -5.34
N GLN A 183 -24.44 -29.84 -6.46
CA GLN A 183 -24.87 -30.20 -7.82
C GLN A 183 -24.14 -31.44 -8.38
N ASP A 184 -23.39 -32.19 -7.57
CA ASP A 184 -22.60 -33.39 -7.99
C ASP A 184 -21.64 -33.12 -9.18
N ILE A 185 -21.24 -31.89 -9.40
CA ILE A 185 -20.26 -31.52 -10.41
C ILE A 185 -18.87 -31.61 -9.77
N PRO A 186 -18.01 -32.55 -10.16
CA PRO A 186 -16.65 -32.63 -9.62
C PRO A 186 -15.86 -31.43 -10.10
N THR A 187 -15.79 -30.40 -9.26
CA THR A 187 -15.05 -29.17 -9.56
C THR A 187 -13.57 -29.43 -9.28
N THR A 188 -12.87 -30.01 -10.24
CA THR A 188 -11.42 -30.24 -10.16
C THR A 188 -10.61 -28.97 -10.42
N HIS A 189 -11.21 -28.00 -11.10
CA HIS A 189 -10.61 -26.74 -11.48
C HIS A 189 -11.55 -25.59 -11.19
N ILE A 190 -11.00 -24.50 -10.71
CA ILE A 190 -11.72 -23.23 -10.51
C ILE A 190 -11.01 -22.11 -11.28
N GLU A 191 -11.73 -21.05 -11.55
CA GLU A 191 -11.23 -19.87 -12.20
C GLU A 191 -10.76 -18.86 -11.13
N ILE A 192 -9.51 -18.42 -11.24
CA ILE A 192 -8.91 -17.43 -10.35
C ILE A 192 -8.38 -16.24 -11.16
N PRO A 193 -8.19 -15.06 -10.55
CA PRO A 193 -7.51 -13.94 -11.20
C PRO A 193 -6.12 -14.36 -11.69
N MET A 194 -5.72 -13.85 -12.84
CA MET A 194 -4.35 -14.04 -13.34
C MET A 194 -3.35 -13.16 -12.59
N TRP A 195 -3.83 -12.03 -12.06
CA TRP A 195 -3.02 -10.98 -11.46
C TRP A 195 -3.38 -10.78 -9.99
N ARG A 196 -2.36 -10.52 -9.17
CA ARG A 196 -2.51 -10.16 -7.75
C ARG A 196 -2.79 -8.67 -7.57
N HIS A 197 -2.17 -7.83 -8.40
CA HIS A 197 -2.30 -6.38 -8.34
C HIS A 197 -2.05 -5.76 -9.71
N ALA A 198 -2.72 -4.65 -10.01
CA ALA A 198 -2.49 -3.85 -11.22
C ALA A 198 -2.12 -2.41 -10.84
N LEU A 199 -1.11 -1.87 -11.52
CA LEU A 199 -0.68 -0.49 -11.39
C LEU A 199 -0.76 0.16 -12.76
N ILE A 200 -1.59 1.21 -12.90
CA ILE A 200 -1.90 1.87 -14.15
C ILE A 200 -1.43 3.31 -14.08
N SER A 201 -0.44 3.67 -14.89
CA SER A 201 -0.03 5.06 -15.07
C SER A 201 -0.71 5.65 -16.30
N PHE A 202 -1.47 6.73 -16.08
CA PHE A 202 -2.30 7.34 -17.11
C PHE A 202 -2.31 8.89 -16.99
N PRO A 203 -2.19 9.66 -18.11
CA PRO A 203 -2.02 11.12 -18.07
C PRO A 203 -3.34 11.90 -17.89
N HIS A 204 -4.12 11.58 -16.86
CA HIS A 204 -5.34 12.33 -16.52
C HIS A 204 -5.02 13.57 -15.65
N PRO A 205 -5.73 14.72 -15.80
CA PRO A 205 -5.44 15.94 -15.04
C PRO A 205 -5.42 15.76 -13.52
N LEU A 206 -6.36 15.01 -12.95
CA LEU A 206 -6.40 14.73 -11.51
C LEU A 206 -5.22 13.86 -11.07
N LEU A 207 -4.85 12.85 -11.85
CA LEU A 207 -3.71 11.97 -11.55
C LEU A 207 -2.38 12.72 -11.64
N LYS A 208 -2.24 13.64 -12.63
CA LYS A 208 -1.08 14.53 -12.75
C LYS A 208 -0.92 15.48 -11.57
N GLN A 209 -2.01 15.80 -10.86
CA GLN A 209 -1.97 16.60 -9.63
C GLN A 209 -1.62 15.77 -8.39
N GLY A 210 -1.32 14.49 -8.56
CA GLY A 210 -0.92 13.59 -7.49
C GLY A 210 -2.07 12.84 -6.83
N LEU A 211 -3.24 12.73 -7.51
CA LEU A 211 -4.28 11.80 -7.09
C LEU A 211 -3.85 10.37 -7.44
N VAL A 212 -3.94 9.48 -6.49
CA VAL A 212 -3.85 8.03 -6.69
C VAL A 212 -5.22 7.43 -6.36
N VAL A 213 -5.78 6.66 -7.27
CA VAL A 213 -7.05 5.96 -7.07
C VAL A 213 -6.78 4.51 -6.78
N LEU A 214 -7.25 4.03 -5.64
CA LEU A 214 -7.24 2.61 -5.30
C LEU A 214 -8.61 2.02 -5.59
N ASP A 215 -8.72 1.26 -6.68
CA ASP A 215 -9.92 0.50 -7.00
C ASP A 215 -9.85 -0.86 -6.29
N THR A 216 -10.70 -1.05 -5.29
CA THR A 216 -10.78 -2.30 -4.54
C THR A 216 -11.77 -3.25 -5.19
N PRO A 217 -11.53 -4.58 -5.27
CA PRO A 217 -12.57 -5.54 -5.63
C PRO A 217 -13.79 -5.36 -4.73
N GLY A 218 -14.99 -5.74 -5.19
CA GLY A 218 -16.18 -5.71 -4.33
C GLY A 218 -15.93 -6.48 -3.03
N LEU A 219 -16.31 -5.89 -1.91
CA LEU A 219 -15.82 -6.27 -0.57
C LEU A 219 -16.27 -7.65 -0.08
N ASN A 220 -17.26 -8.28 -0.69
CA ASN A 220 -17.54 -9.71 -0.46
C ASN A 220 -16.45 -10.63 -1.02
N ALA A 221 -15.60 -10.12 -1.94
CA ALA A 221 -14.37 -10.77 -2.39
C ALA A 221 -13.14 -10.45 -1.49
N LEU A 222 -13.27 -9.57 -0.49
CA LEU A 222 -12.17 -9.12 0.37
C LEU A 222 -11.66 -10.18 1.34
N GLY A 223 -12.44 -11.21 1.62
CA GLY A 223 -11.93 -12.37 2.36
C GLY A 223 -10.75 -13.06 1.66
N THR A 224 -10.56 -12.78 0.37
CA THR A 224 -9.49 -13.33 -0.45
C THR A 224 -8.27 -12.42 -0.61
N GLU A 225 -8.34 -11.13 -0.19
CA GLU A 225 -7.23 -10.15 -0.30
C GLU A 225 -6.94 -9.43 1.04
N PRO A 226 -6.27 -10.12 1.99
CA PRO A 226 -5.99 -9.55 3.31
C PRO A 226 -5.16 -8.25 3.26
N GLU A 227 -4.23 -8.14 2.31
CA GLU A 227 -3.36 -6.96 2.18
C GLU A 227 -4.12 -5.68 1.84
N LEU A 228 -5.16 -5.79 1.01
CA LEU A 228 -6.05 -4.65 0.70
C LEU A 228 -6.71 -4.10 1.96
N THR A 229 -7.25 -5.01 2.76
CA THR A 229 -8.03 -4.66 3.94
C THR A 229 -7.15 -4.22 5.10
N LEU A 230 -5.98 -4.86 5.26
CA LEU A 230 -5.11 -4.63 6.42
C LEU A 230 -4.09 -3.49 6.17
N ASN A 231 -3.64 -3.31 4.93
CA ASN A 231 -2.53 -2.39 4.65
C ASN A 231 -2.91 -1.24 3.71
N MET A 232 -3.63 -1.50 2.63
CA MET A 232 -3.85 -0.47 1.60
C MET A 232 -5.02 0.47 1.93
N LEU A 233 -6.12 -0.05 2.47
CA LEU A 233 -7.27 0.76 2.84
C LEU A 233 -6.98 1.68 4.06
N PRO A 234 -6.35 1.19 5.14
CA PRO A 234 -5.96 2.03 6.26
C PRO A 234 -4.97 3.15 5.90
N ASN A 235 -4.12 2.91 4.90
CA ASN A 235 -3.11 3.87 4.44
C ASN A 235 -3.64 4.86 3.39
N ALA A 236 -4.89 4.73 2.92
CA ALA A 236 -5.51 5.71 2.06
C ALA A 236 -5.74 7.02 2.84
N GLN A 237 -5.48 8.16 2.21
CA GLN A 237 -5.71 9.48 2.81
C GLN A 237 -7.15 9.98 2.63
N ALA A 238 -7.90 9.37 1.71
CA ALA A 238 -9.33 9.60 1.56
C ALA A 238 -10.04 8.32 1.13
N VAL A 239 -11.32 8.22 1.50
CA VAL A 239 -12.19 7.10 1.14
C VAL A 239 -13.43 7.63 0.43
N LEU A 240 -13.72 7.04 -0.71
CA LEU A 240 -14.93 7.28 -1.48
C LEU A 240 -15.80 6.02 -1.39
N PHE A 241 -16.83 6.09 -0.55
CA PHE A 241 -17.73 4.96 -0.30
C PHE A 241 -18.94 5.05 -1.23
N VAL A 242 -19.12 4.06 -2.12
CA VAL A 242 -20.16 4.07 -3.15
C VAL A 242 -21.36 3.24 -2.71
N LEU A 243 -22.51 3.89 -2.65
CA LEU A 243 -23.82 3.31 -2.42
C LEU A 243 -24.64 3.34 -3.70
N SER A 244 -25.82 2.74 -3.70
CA SER A 244 -26.73 2.70 -4.83
C SER A 244 -28.10 3.24 -4.44
N ALA A 245 -28.60 4.23 -5.18
CA ALA A 245 -29.86 4.89 -4.88
C ALA A 245 -31.09 3.97 -5.01
N ASP A 246 -31.00 2.95 -5.87
CA ASP A 246 -32.06 1.95 -6.07
C ASP A 246 -32.25 1.02 -4.86
N ALA A 247 -31.18 0.76 -4.10
CA ALA A 247 -31.19 -0.15 -2.97
C ALA A 247 -31.13 0.57 -1.61
N GLY A 248 -30.74 1.84 -1.58
CA GLY A 248 -30.42 2.56 -0.36
C GLY A 248 -29.22 1.92 0.37
N VAL A 249 -29.14 2.15 1.68
CA VAL A 249 -28.10 1.55 2.53
C VAL A 249 -28.55 0.16 2.97
N THR A 250 -27.94 -0.88 2.41
CA THR A 250 -28.28 -2.28 2.73
C THR A 250 -27.49 -2.80 3.94
N LYS A 251 -27.84 -4.00 4.41
CA LYS A 251 -27.09 -4.68 5.48
C LYS A 251 -25.64 -4.94 5.08
N SER A 252 -25.40 -5.38 3.85
CA SER A 252 -24.04 -5.61 3.33
C SER A 252 -23.24 -4.31 3.27
N ASP A 253 -23.84 -3.19 2.84
CA ASP A 253 -23.17 -1.89 2.86
C ASP A 253 -22.80 -1.48 4.29
N MET A 254 -23.68 -1.78 5.28
CA MET A 254 -23.42 -1.50 6.70
C MET A 254 -22.32 -2.40 7.29
N GLU A 255 -22.19 -3.64 6.83
CA GLU A 255 -21.08 -4.52 7.22
C GLU A 255 -19.75 -3.97 6.72
N VAL A 256 -19.70 -3.61 5.44
CA VAL A 256 -18.54 -2.94 4.84
C VAL A 256 -18.21 -1.64 5.59
N TRP A 257 -19.21 -0.81 5.84
CA TRP A 257 -19.04 0.42 6.60
C TRP A 257 -18.41 0.18 7.96
N ARG A 258 -18.96 -0.75 8.74
CA ARG A 258 -18.49 -1.03 10.11
C ARG A 258 -17.10 -1.63 10.17
N HIS A 259 -16.80 -2.55 9.26
CA HIS A 259 -15.54 -3.30 9.32
C HIS A 259 -14.38 -2.57 8.66
N HIS A 260 -14.64 -1.74 7.65
CA HIS A 260 -13.56 -1.17 6.82
C HIS A 260 -13.53 0.36 6.81
N VAL A 261 -14.68 1.03 6.80
CA VAL A 261 -14.75 2.49 6.65
C VAL A 261 -14.87 3.21 8.00
N SER A 262 -15.60 2.64 8.96
CA SER A 262 -15.80 3.27 10.28
C SER A 262 -14.49 3.40 11.07
N ALA A 263 -13.58 2.44 10.96
CA ALA A 263 -12.25 2.50 11.56
C ALA A 263 -11.43 3.65 10.97
N TYR A 264 -11.50 3.85 9.65
CA TYR A 264 -10.91 4.99 8.97
C TYR A 264 -11.45 6.32 9.51
N ARG A 265 -12.78 6.44 9.68
CA ARG A 265 -13.42 7.65 10.24
C ARG A 265 -12.95 7.97 11.66
N ALA A 266 -12.69 6.95 12.48
CA ALA A 266 -12.23 7.16 13.86
C ALA A 266 -10.84 7.79 13.92
N SER A 267 -9.99 7.50 12.94
CA SER A 267 -8.62 8.02 12.83
C SER A 267 -8.52 9.28 11.97
N HIS A 268 -9.47 9.53 11.04
CA HIS A 268 -9.41 10.63 10.07
C HIS A 268 -10.66 11.51 10.16
N LYS A 269 -10.48 12.82 10.38
CA LYS A 269 -11.59 13.78 10.48
C LYS A 269 -12.11 14.25 9.12
N LYS A 270 -11.28 14.19 8.09
CA LYS A 270 -11.57 14.61 6.71
C LYS A 270 -11.24 13.49 5.72
N GLY A 271 -11.64 13.65 4.46
CA GLY A 271 -11.31 12.70 3.40
C GLY A 271 -12.32 11.57 3.20
N LEU A 272 -13.52 11.66 3.81
CA LEU A 272 -14.59 10.69 3.61
C LEU A 272 -15.71 11.29 2.75
N LEU A 273 -15.92 10.73 1.54
CA LEU A 273 -16.98 11.07 0.61
C LEU A 273 -17.91 9.86 0.43
N ILE A 274 -19.19 10.12 0.40
CA ILE A 274 -20.21 9.11 0.09
C ILE A 274 -20.76 9.40 -1.30
N VAL A 275 -20.72 8.45 -2.19
CA VAL A 275 -21.31 8.57 -3.53
C VAL A 275 -22.56 7.73 -3.59
N LEU A 276 -23.71 8.38 -3.71
CA LEU A 276 -24.99 7.73 -3.93
C LEU A 276 -25.20 7.60 -5.45
N ASN A 277 -24.75 6.49 -6.00
CA ASN A 277 -24.76 6.23 -7.44
C ASN A 277 -26.14 5.73 -7.91
N LYS A 278 -26.36 5.72 -9.22
CA LYS A 278 -27.58 5.28 -9.92
C LYS A 278 -28.82 6.11 -9.59
N ILE A 279 -28.67 7.42 -9.35
CA ILE A 279 -29.84 8.31 -9.13
C ILE A 279 -30.80 8.36 -10.33
N ASP A 280 -30.33 7.96 -11.51
CA ASP A 280 -31.16 7.83 -12.71
C ASP A 280 -32.28 6.79 -12.56
N THR A 281 -32.22 5.89 -11.62
CA THR A 281 -33.33 4.99 -11.25
C THR A 281 -34.47 5.69 -10.53
N LEU A 282 -34.19 6.87 -9.97
CA LEU A 282 -35.18 7.74 -9.32
C LEU A 282 -35.79 8.78 -10.29
N TRP A 283 -35.29 8.83 -11.54
CA TRP A 283 -35.81 9.75 -12.53
C TRP A 283 -37.15 9.22 -13.07
N ASP A 284 -38.18 10.00 -12.89
CA ASP A 284 -39.51 9.72 -13.40
C ASP A 284 -39.90 10.81 -14.40
N GLU A 285 -40.05 10.45 -15.68
CA GLU A 285 -40.42 11.36 -16.75
C GLU A 285 -41.85 11.88 -16.61
N LEU A 286 -42.66 11.27 -15.73
CA LEU A 286 -44.04 11.70 -15.45
C LEU A 286 -44.11 12.73 -14.31
N GLN A 287 -43.01 12.98 -13.62
CA GLN A 287 -42.91 13.95 -12.52
C GLN A 287 -42.13 15.19 -12.95
N ASP A 288 -42.41 16.31 -12.28
CA ASP A 288 -41.62 17.52 -12.47
C ASP A 288 -40.21 17.40 -11.91
N SER A 289 -39.29 18.22 -12.41
CA SER A 289 -37.90 18.22 -12.03
C SER A 289 -37.70 18.45 -10.52
N ASP A 290 -38.51 19.27 -9.88
CA ASP A 290 -38.38 19.64 -8.48
C ASP A 290 -38.74 18.46 -7.57
N THR A 291 -39.78 17.70 -7.94
CA THR A 291 -40.19 16.48 -7.25
C THR A 291 -39.08 15.39 -7.34
N VAL A 292 -38.50 15.21 -8.54
CA VAL A 292 -37.36 14.27 -8.72
C VAL A 292 -36.17 14.70 -7.87
N GLN A 293 -35.80 15.99 -7.85
CA GLN A 293 -34.73 16.52 -7.03
C GLN A 293 -34.98 16.34 -5.53
N ALA A 294 -36.23 16.57 -5.08
CA ALA A 294 -36.64 16.35 -3.71
C ALA A 294 -36.46 14.87 -3.30
N THR A 295 -36.86 13.94 -4.18
CA THR A 295 -36.69 12.49 -3.96
C THR A 295 -35.22 12.10 -3.87
N ILE A 296 -34.34 12.63 -4.73
CA ILE A 296 -32.92 12.40 -4.70
C ILE A 296 -32.30 12.93 -3.38
N HIS A 297 -32.72 14.15 -2.97
CA HIS A 297 -32.23 14.75 -1.73
C HIS A 297 -32.70 13.97 -0.51
N GLU A 298 -33.94 13.50 -0.47
CA GLU A 298 -34.46 12.65 0.60
C GLU A 298 -33.67 11.34 0.71
N GLN A 299 -33.36 10.69 -0.41
CA GLN A 299 -32.54 9.47 -0.44
C GLN A 299 -31.11 9.72 0.02
N ALA A 300 -30.54 10.88 -0.32
CA ALA A 300 -29.23 11.29 0.17
C ALA A 300 -29.25 11.53 1.69
N GLN A 301 -30.29 12.19 2.21
CA GLN A 301 -30.47 12.41 3.64
C GLN A 301 -30.63 11.10 4.42
N GLN A 302 -31.46 10.18 3.93
CA GLN A 302 -31.61 8.84 4.54
C GLN A 302 -30.29 8.06 4.58
N SER A 303 -29.49 8.16 3.51
CA SER A 303 -28.17 7.54 3.46
C SER A 303 -27.20 8.18 4.46
N ALA A 304 -27.21 9.51 4.57
CA ALA A 304 -26.42 10.25 5.53
C ALA A 304 -26.76 9.87 6.99
N ASP A 305 -28.06 9.82 7.29
CA ASP A 305 -28.58 9.47 8.62
C ASP A 305 -28.18 8.03 9.01
N ALA A 306 -28.31 7.07 8.07
CA ALA A 306 -27.93 5.68 8.28
C ALA A 306 -26.44 5.50 8.60
N LEU A 307 -25.58 6.34 8.01
CA LEU A 307 -24.12 6.35 8.21
C LEU A 307 -23.67 7.31 9.33
N HIS A 308 -24.61 8.07 9.92
CA HIS A 308 -24.34 9.13 10.91
C HIS A 308 -23.36 10.20 10.39
N LEU A 309 -23.59 10.68 9.17
CA LEU A 309 -22.79 11.70 8.48
C LEU A 309 -23.64 12.94 8.14
N PRO A 310 -23.00 14.12 7.95
CA PRO A 310 -23.66 15.25 7.32
C PRO A 310 -24.08 14.93 5.87
N VAL A 311 -25.23 15.43 5.44
CA VAL A 311 -25.71 15.23 4.06
C VAL A 311 -24.78 15.86 3.01
N ASP A 312 -24.03 16.89 3.37
CA ASP A 312 -23.04 17.55 2.51
C ASP A 312 -21.89 16.61 2.10
N ASN A 313 -21.70 15.51 2.81
CA ASN A 313 -20.72 14.48 2.46
C ASN A 313 -21.27 13.46 1.45
N VAL A 314 -22.56 13.55 1.08
CA VAL A 314 -23.22 12.63 0.16
C VAL A 314 -23.38 13.28 -1.19
N PHE A 315 -22.81 12.66 -2.21
CA PHE A 315 -22.84 13.10 -3.61
C PHE A 315 -23.78 12.19 -4.42
N PRO A 316 -25.01 12.63 -4.69
CA PRO A 316 -25.92 11.90 -5.57
C PRO A 316 -25.42 11.97 -7.01
N VAL A 317 -25.19 10.81 -7.65
CA VAL A 317 -24.67 10.75 -9.01
C VAL A 317 -25.30 9.64 -9.85
N SER A 318 -25.25 9.79 -11.16
CA SER A 318 -25.44 8.69 -12.11
C SER A 318 -24.21 8.57 -13.00
N ALA A 319 -23.30 7.65 -12.66
CA ALA A 319 -22.10 7.40 -13.44
C ALA A 319 -22.46 6.96 -14.89
N GLN A 320 -23.49 6.12 -15.05
CA GLN A 320 -23.91 5.65 -16.36
C GLN A 320 -24.44 6.78 -17.26
N LYS A 321 -25.27 7.68 -16.73
CA LYS A 321 -25.83 8.79 -17.50
C LYS A 321 -24.78 9.85 -17.82
N ALA A 322 -23.86 10.10 -16.88
CA ALA A 322 -22.72 10.97 -17.15
C ALA A 322 -21.84 10.45 -18.28
N LEU A 323 -21.47 9.18 -18.24
CA LEU A 323 -20.70 8.57 -19.33
C LEU A 323 -21.45 8.65 -20.67
N LEU A 324 -22.75 8.35 -20.66
CA LEU A 324 -23.58 8.44 -21.86
C LEU A 324 -23.64 9.88 -22.39
N GLY A 325 -23.83 10.88 -21.51
CA GLY A 325 -23.85 12.29 -21.86
C GLY A 325 -22.55 12.73 -22.52
N ARG A 326 -21.41 12.36 -21.95
CA ARG A 326 -20.07 12.65 -22.50
C ARG A 326 -19.83 11.99 -23.85
N VAL A 327 -20.29 10.74 -24.03
CA VAL A 327 -20.19 10.03 -25.33
C VAL A 327 -21.03 10.73 -26.40
N LYS A 328 -22.23 11.20 -26.05
CA LYS A 328 -23.17 11.86 -26.96
C LYS A 328 -22.92 13.35 -27.14
N GLY A 329 -22.15 13.99 -26.27
CA GLY A 329 -21.98 15.43 -26.20
C GLY A 329 -23.23 16.14 -25.65
N ASP A 330 -23.95 15.51 -24.71
CA ASP A 330 -25.14 16.00 -24.04
C ASP A 330 -24.76 16.57 -22.66
N ASP A 331 -24.47 17.86 -22.63
CA ASP A 331 -24.02 18.56 -21.43
C ASP A 331 -25.12 18.64 -20.35
N ASP A 332 -26.39 18.74 -20.74
CA ASP A 332 -27.52 18.75 -19.80
C ASP A 332 -27.62 17.41 -19.06
N LEU A 333 -27.40 16.30 -19.75
CA LEU A 333 -27.40 14.98 -19.15
C LEU A 333 -26.21 14.81 -18.20
N VAL A 334 -25.04 15.39 -18.54
CA VAL A 334 -23.85 15.38 -17.65
C VAL A 334 -24.12 16.18 -16.38
N GLU A 335 -24.71 17.40 -16.49
CA GLU A 335 -25.05 18.20 -15.30
C GLU A 335 -26.09 17.50 -14.43
N ARG A 336 -27.15 16.96 -15.01
CA ARG A 336 -28.19 16.20 -14.28
C ARG A 336 -27.64 14.95 -13.59
N SER A 337 -26.52 14.41 -14.08
CA SER A 337 -25.89 13.22 -13.49
C SER A 337 -25.26 13.47 -12.13
N GLY A 338 -25.02 14.71 -11.72
CA GLY A 338 -24.33 15.07 -10.47
C GLY A 338 -22.82 14.83 -10.49
N ILE A 339 -22.25 14.24 -11.54
CA ILE A 339 -20.80 13.97 -11.64
C ILE A 339 -19.94 15.24 -11.57
N PRO A 340 -20.32 16.39 -12.19
CA PRO A 340 -19.54 17.62 -12.07
C PRO A 340 -19.34 18.09 -10.62
N ALA A 341 -20.33 17.89 -9.75
CA ALA A 341 -20.20 18.23 -8.33
C ALA A 341 -19.17 17.33 -7.62
N LEU A 342 -19.15 16.04 -7.92
CA LEU A 342 -18.16 15.10 -7.39
C LEU A 342 -16.75 15.41 -7.92
N GLU A 343 -16.59 15.71 -9.22
CA GLU A 343 -15.30 16.11 -9.80
C GLU A 343 -14.78 17.41 -9.18
N LYS A 344 -15.68 18.35 -8.92
CA LYS A 344 -15.35 19.58 -8.21
C LYS A 344 -14.88 19.29 -6.79
N ALA A 345 -15.56 18.42 -6.05
CA ALA A 345 -15.13 18.03 -4.70
C ALA A 345 -13.75 17.36 -4.72
N LEU A 346 -13.49 16.44 -5.67
CA LEU A 346 -12.17 15.80 -5.81
C LEU A 346 -11.08 16.82 -6.17
N SER A 347 -11.36 17.76 -7.09
CA SER A 347 -10.36 18.71 -7.60
C SER A 347 -10.17 19.93 -6.71
N HIS A 348 -11.19 20.40 -6.00
CA HIS A 348 -11.15 21.66 -5.23
C HIS A 348 -11.14 21.45 -3.72
N ASP A 349 -11.65 20.32 -3.24
CA ASP A 349 -11.71 20.04 -1.79
C ASP A 349 -10.64 19.02 -1.38
N ILE A 350 -10.54 17.89 -2.08
CA ILE A 350 -9.57 16.83 -1.72
C ILE A 350 -8.15 17.17 -2.15
N LEU A 351 -7.92 17.55 -3.42
CA LEU A 351 -6.57 17.80 -3.92
C LEU A 351 -5.90 19.05 -3.32
N PRO A 352 -6.56 20.19 -3.13
CA PRO A 352 -5.96 21.33 -2.44
C PRO A 352 -5.80 21.09 -0.94
N ASP A 353 -6.75 20.40 -0.31
CA ASP A 353 -6.66 19.99 1.09
C ASP A 353 -5.66 18.82 1.31
N LYS A 354 -5.11 18.24 0.24
CA LYS A 354 -4.09 17.20 0.27
C LYS A 354 -3.02 17.47 1.33
N ARG A 355 -2.47 18.69 1.35
CA ARG A 355 -1.45 19.10 2.33
C ARG A 355 -1.99 19.05 3.75
N HIS A 356 -3.22 19.51 3.94
CA HIS A 356 -3.87 19.53 5.25
C HIS A 356 -4.22 18.11 5.70
N ILE A 357 -4.75 17.29 4.80
CA ILE A 357 -5.10 15.88 5.07
C ILE A 357 -3.84 15.09 5.44
N ILE A 358 -2.77 15.19 4.65
CA ILE A 358 -1.49 14.51 4.95
C ILE A 358 -0.93 15.02 6.28
N SER A 359 -0.95 16.34 6.50
CA SER A 359 -0.46 16.94 7.75
C SER A 359 -1.25 16.46 8.96
N GLU A 360 -2.59 16.47 8.92
CA GLU A 360 -3.43 16.01 10.03
C GLU A 360 -3.22 14.51 10.31
N ASN A 361 -3.11 13.69 9.26
CA ASN A 361 -2.88 12.26 9.39
C ASN A 361 -1.52 11.96 10.03
N VAL A 362 -0.45 12.58 9.50
CA VAL A 362 0.90 12.43 10.03
C VAL A 362 1.00 12.93 11.47
N ILE A 363 0.47 14.11 11.76
CA ILE A 363 0.46 14.66 13.12
C ILE A 363 -0.37 13.78 14.06
N GLY A 364 -1.51 13.29 13.60
CA GLY A 364 -2.37 12.37 14.37
C GLY A 364 -1.65 11.08 14.73
N GLU A 365 -0.99 10.47 13.76
CA GLU A 365 -0.24 9.23 13.91
C GLU A 365 0.95 9.41 14.87
N ILE A 366 1.78 10.43 14.65
CA ILE A 366 2.91 10.73 15.54
C ILE A 366 2.45 11.08 16.94
N THR A 367 1.35 11.82 17.09
CA THR A 367 0.78 12.15 18.40
C THR A 367 0.34 10.89 19.13
N ALA A 368 -0.30 9.95 18.43
CA ALA A 368 -0.73 8.67 19.02
C ALA A 368 0.46 7.83 19.47
N LEU A 369 1.54 7.78 18.69
CA LEU A 369 2.78 7.10 19.07
C LEU A 369 3.42 7.73 20.31
N ILE A 370 3.60 9.05 20.32
CA ILE A 370 4.16 9.77 21.46
C ILE A 370 3.34 9.56 22.75
N GLU A 371 2.01 9.59 22.64
CA GLU A 371 1.14 9.39 23.83
C GLU A 371 1.22 7.96 24.36
N ASN A 372 1.32 6.96 23.48
CA ASN A 372 1.56 5.56 23.85
C ASN A 372 2.90 5.39 24.59
N ASP A 373 3.97 6.00 24.07
CA ASP A 373 5.29 5.91 24.69
C ASP A 373 5.34 6.66 26.02
N LYS A 374 4.67 7.80 26.12
CA LYS A 374 4.49 8.53 27.37
C LYS A 374 3.76 7.69 28.43
N GLN A 375 2.72 6.95 28.03
CA GLN A 375 2.02 6.02 28.95
C GLN A 375 2.94 4.88 29.40
N THR A 376 3.73 4.32 28.48
CA THR A 376 4.71 3.28 28.77
C THR A 376 5.77 3.77 29.76
N LEU A 377 6.31 4.97 29.52
CA LEU A 377 7.28 5.60 30.42
C LEU A 377 6.68 5.92 31.79
N ALA A 378 5.44 6.41 31.83
CA ALA A 378 4.73 6.68 33.07
C ALA A 378 4.52 5.39 33.90
N ALA A 379 4.17 4.28 33.22
CA ALA A 379 4.04 2.97 33.85
C ALA A 379 5.39 2.46 34.42
N ARG A 380 6.48 2.58 33.61
CA ARG A 380 7.84 2.24 34.04
C ARG A 380 8.26 3.08 35.26
N LEU A 381 8.04 4.40 35.20
CA LEU A 381 8.35 5.30 36.31
C LEU A 381 7.56 4.93 37.58
N GLY A 382 6.27 4.64 37.44
CA GLY A 382 5.43 4.22 38.58
C GLY A 382 5.91 2.90 39.19
N ASN A 383 6.36 1.96 38.40
CA ASN A 383 6.93 0.72 38.90
C ASN A 383 8.27 0.95 39.63
N VAL A 384 9.16 1.77 39.07
CA VAL A 384 10.42 2.12 39.72
C VAL A 384 10.21 2.86 41.02
N GLN A 385 9.24 3.79 41.08
CA GLN A 385 8.88 4.50 42.30
C GLN A 385 8.33 3.54 43.40
N LYS A 386 7.50 2.57 42.99
CA LYS A 386 7.02 1.52 43.92
C LYS A 386 8.17 0.68 44.46
N GLN A 387 9.05 0.20 43.57
CA GLN A 387 10.22 -0.58 43.98
C GLN A 387 11.14 0.24 44.90
N HIS A 388 11.34 1.52 44.58
CA HIS A 388 12.12 2.42 45.44
C HIS A 388 11.49 2.62 46.83
N ALA A 389 10.16 2.81 46.90
CA ALA A 389 9.43 2.93 48.15
C ALA A 389 9.47 1.62 48.98
N GLU A 390 9.36 0.46 48.32
CA GLU A 390 9.51 -0.85 48.95
C GLU A 390 10.94 -1.05 49.48
N LEU A 391 11.97 -0.69 48.71
CA LEU A 391 13.35 -0.70 49.16
C LEU A 391 13.60 0.24 50.34
N GLN A 392 13.05 1.45 50.32
CA GLN A 392 13.14 2.37 51.46
C GLN A 392 12.46 1.83 52.73
N ASN A 393 11.29 1.18 52.60
CA ASN A 393 10.62 0.53 53.73
C ASN A 393 11.40 -0.69 54.26
N LEU A 394 12.10 -1.41 53.41
CA LEU A 394 13.00 -2.50 53.79
C LEU A 394 14.28 -2.02 54.45
N CYS A 395 14.79 -0.82 54.10
CA CYS A 395 15.97 -0.20 54.71
C CYS A 395 15.86 -0.02 56.24
N GLY A 396 14.64 0.07 56.77
CA GLY A 396 14.41 0.17 58.24
C GLY A 396 14.47 -1.16 58.99
N LYS A 397 14.55 -2.31 58.31
CA LYS A 397 14.38 -3.61 58.98
C LYS A 397 15.47 -4.67 58.78
N ASN A 398 16.34 -4.59 57.79
CA ASN A 398 17.40 -5.61 57.61
C ASN A 398 18.53 -5.14 56.69
N ALA A 399 19.61 -4.60 57.25
CA ALA A 399 20.80 -4.16 56.49
C ALA A 399 21.44 -5.29 55.65
N ASP A 400 21.41 -6.52 56.12
CA ASP A 400 22.00 -7.69 55.45
C ASP A 400 21.21 -8.14 54.24
N VAL A 401 19.87 -8.03 54.29
CA VAL A 401 18.99 -8.35 53.14
C VAL A 401 19.13 -7.30 52.04
N ILE A 402 19.30 -6.04 52.40
CA ILE A 402 19.56 -4.94 51.47
C ILE A 402 20.89 -5.10 50.75
N MET A 403 21.96 -5.46 51.50
CA MET A 403 23.25 -5.72 50.93
C MET A 403 23.22 -6.91 49.95
N HIS A 404 22.47 -7.95 50.26
CA HIS A 404 22.27 -9.10 49.36
C HIS A 404 21.47 -8.74 48.11
N LEU A 405 20.39 -7.97 48.23
CA LEU A 405 19.59 -7.51 47.10
C LEU A 405 20.36 -6.54 46.21
N LEU A 406 21.12 -5.60 46.76
CA LEU A 406 22.00 -4.71 46.02
C LEU A 406 23.12 -5.46 45.28
N ALA A 407 23.70 -6.49 45.91
CA ALA A 407 24.66 -7.35 45.24
C ALA A 407 24.04 -8.08 44.03
N LYS A 408 22.83 -8.66 44.21
CA LYS A 408 22.10 -9.35 43.17
C LYS A 408 21.70 -8.42 42.00
N THR A 409 21.19 -7.23 42.34
CA THR A 409 20.83 -6.22 41.31
C THR A 409 22.09 -5.75 40.53
N ARG A 410 23.23 -5.59 41.20
CA ARG A 410 24.49 -5.28 40.49
C ARG A 410 24.99 -6.42 39.61
N GLU A 411 24.84 -7.66 40.04
CA GLU A 411 25.16 -8.82 39.19
C GLU A 411 24.26 -8.90 37.97
N GLU A 412 22.95 -8.68 38.15
CA GLU A 412 21.98 -8.64 37.04
C GLU A 412 22.27 -7.48 36.07
N GLN A 413 22.64 -6.30 36.59
CA GLN A 413 23.02 -5.15 35.78
C GLN A 413 24.32 -5.42 34.98
N VAL A 414 25.31 -6.10 35.57
CA VAL A 414 26.52 -6.49 34.85
C VAL A 414 26.22 -7.49 33.74
N ILE A 415 25.34 -8.46 34.01
CA ILE A 415 24.89 -9.43 33.02
C ILE A 415 24.15 -8.72 31.89
N TYR A 416 23.24 -7.82 32.22
CA TYR A 416 22.49 -7.04 31.26
C TYR A 416 23.39 -6.20 30.33
N ASN A 417 24.33 -5.43 30.94
CA ASN A 417 25.27 -4.62 30.16
C ASN A 417 26.17 -5.48 29.27
N LYS A 418 26.60 -6.64 29.74
CA LYS A 418 27.36 -7.58 28.92
C LYS A 418 26.53 -8.14 27.74
N ASN A 419 25.27 -8.40 27.98
CA ASN A 419 24.32 -8.84 26.95
C ASN A 419 24.10 -7.74 25.89
N LEU A 420 23.93 -6.50 26.35
CA LEU A 420 23.78 -5.33 25.48
C LEU A 420 25.02 -5.09 24.60
N GLU A 421 26.21 -5.14 25.21
CA GLU A 421 27.48 -5.08 24.43
C GLU A 421 27.60 -6.22 23.41
N GLY A 422 27.14 -7.41 23.76
CA GLY A 422 27.12 -8.56 22.86
C GLY A 422 26.21 -8.32 21.65
N LEU A 423 25.02 -7.74 21.89
CA LEU A 423 24.06 -7.38 20.86
C LEU A 423 24.62 -6.31 19.91
N GLN A 424 25.17 -5.23 20.48
CA GLN A 424 25.76 -4.15 19.68
C GLN A 424 26.93 -4.62 18.82
N LYS A 425 27.79 -5.50 19.35
CA LYS A 425 28.87 -6.11 18.57
C LYS A 425 28.34 -6.95 17.42
N SER A 426 27.27 -7.71 17.66
CA SER A 426 26.65 -8.56 16.64
C SER A 426 25.96 -7.71 15.55
N LYS A 427 25.28 -6.63 15.94
CA LYS A 427 24.70 -5.63 15.01
C LYS A 427 25.80 -5.06 14.10
N ARG A 428 26.89 -4.56 14.67
CA ARG A 428 28.02 -4.00 13.88
C ARG A 428 28.60 -5.00 12.89
N ILE A 429 28.70 -6.26 13.27
CA ILE A 429 29.19 -7.32 12.36
C ILE A 429 28.23 -7.48 11.19
N LEU A 430 26.93 -7.63 11.45
CA LEU A 430 25.91 -7.77 10.40
C LEU A 430 25.87 -6.56 9.48
N ASP A 431 25.90 -5.34 10.02
CA ASP A 431 25.94 -4.10 9.23
C ASP A 431 27.14 -4.03 8.30
N ASN A 432 28.30 -4.48 8.79
CA ASN A 432 29.53 -4.46 7.99
C ASN A 432 29.44 -5.43 6.80
N TYR A 433 28.92 -6.64 7.02
CA TYR A 433 28.72 -7.62 5.96
C TYR A 433 27.60 -7.21 4.97
N SER A 434 26.54 -6.59 5.48
CA SER A 434 25.48 -6.04 4.62
C SER A 434 26.01 -4.93 3.71
N ARG A 435 26.86 -4.03 4.23
CA ARG A 435 27.53 -3.01 3.40
C ARG A 435 28.43 -3.63 2.33
N GLN A 436 29.17 -4.68 2.68
CA GLN A 436 30.02 -5.38 1.70
C GLN A 436 29.16 -6.01 0.57
N LEU A 437 28.02 -6.60 0.90
CA LEU A 437 27.08 -7.11 -0.11
C LEU A 437 26.58 -6.00 -1.03
N LEU A 438 26.20 -4.84 -0.48
CA LEU A 438 25.75 -3.69 -1.27
C LEU A 438 26.85 -3.17 -2.19
N LEU A 439 28.11 -3.18 -1.77
CA LEU A 439 29.25 -2.82 -2.62
C LEU A 439 29.47 -3.80 -3.78
N CYS A 440 29.19 -5.09 -3.58
CA CYS A 440 29.22 -6.07 -4.69
C CYS A 440 28.13 -5.83 -5.73
N LEU A 441 27.01 -5.18 -5.33
CA LEU A 441 25.86 -4.90 -6.20
C LEU A 441 25.84 -3.43 -6.69
N ASP A 442 26.97 -2.72 -6.62
CA ASP A 442 27.06 -1.33 -7.04
C ASP A 442 26.76 -1.16 -8.53
N LEU A 443 25.77 -0.30 -8.85
CA LEU A 443 25.35 0.00 -10.21
C LEU A 443 26.48 0.57 -11.07
N ASN A 444 27.43 1.31 -10.50
CA ASN A 444 28.57 1.84 -11.24
C ASN A 444 29.45 0.71 -11.80
N THR A 445 29.53 -0.42 -11.13
CA THR A 445 30.26 -1.59 -11.64
C THR A 445 29.59 -2.16 -12.88
N LEU A 446 28.26 -2.25 -12.89
CA LEU A 446 27.49 -2.67 -14.06
C LEU A 446 27.59 -1.67 -15.21
N ASP A 447 27.51 -0.37 -14.93
CA ASP A 447 27.68 0.68 -15.93
C ASP A 447 29.07 0.67 -16.56
N ASN A 448 30.10 0.36 -15.79
CA ASN A 448 31.44 0.17 -16.31
C ASN A 448 31.53 -1.03 -17.27
N PHE A 449 30.94 -2.17 -16.92
CA PHE A 449 30.87 -3.32 -17.82
C PHE A 449 30.14 -2.99 -19.13
N VAL A 450 29.00 -2.29 -19.05
CA VAL A 450 28.26 -1.83 -20.23
C VAL A 450 29.12 -0.90 -21.08
N THR A 451 29.83 0.03 -20.46
CA THR A 451 30.66 1.02 -21.15
C THR A 451 31.87 0.36 -21.83
N GLU A 452 32.56 -0.54 -21.14
CA GLU A 452 33.69 -1.30 -21.68
C GLU A 452 33.25 -2.21 -22.82
N THR A 453 32.14 -2.91 -22.63
CA THR A 453 31.55 -3.76 -23.68
C THR A 453 31.19 -2.95 -24.92
N ARG A 454 30.54 -1.79 -24.74
CA ARG A 454 30.24 -0.87 -25.88
C ARG A 454 31.50 -0.44 -26.61
N LYS A 455 32.55 -0.06 -25.87
CA LYS A 455 33.84 0.32 -26.49
C LYS A 455 34.46 -0.85 -27.25
N ALA A 456 34.47 -2.04 -26.65
CA ALA A 456 35.01 -3.25 -27.27
C ALA A 456 34.24 -3.67 -28.54
N MET A 457 32.91 -3.56 -28.52
CA MET A 457 32.04 -3.87 -29.64
C MET A 457 32.16 -2.82 -30.75
N ALA A 458 32.20 -1.53 -30.43
CA ALA A 458 32.33 -0.44 -31.40
C ALA A 458 33.68 -0.44 -32.14
N GLY A 459 34.73 -0.94 -31.48
CA GLY A 459 36.06 -1.08 -32.10
C GLY A 459 36.28 -2.37 -32.90
N SER A 460 35.26 -3.23 -32.97
CA SER A 460 35.41 -4.57 -33.60
C SER A 460 34.72 -4.66 -34.93
N TRP A 461 35.49 -5.04 -35.95
CA TRP A 461 35.00 -5.24 -37.34
C TRP A 461 34.63 -6.70 -37.67
N THR A 462 34.74 -7.61 -36.72
CA THR A 462 34.48 -9.04 -36.91
C THR A 462 33.42 -9.59 -35.97
N THR A 463 32.65 -10.57 -36.44
CA THR A 463 31.67 -11.29 -35.63
C THR A 463 32.30 -11.99 -34.41
N VAL A 464 33.56 -12.38 -34.50
CA VAL A 464 34.34 -12.98 -33.41
C VAL A 464 34.65 -11.94 -32.33
N GLY A 465 35.00 -10.72 -32.70
CA GLY A 465 35.28 -9.64 -31.76
C GLY A 465 34.01 -9.16 -31.06
N LEU A 466 32.88 -9.09 -31.74
CA LEU A 466 31.57 -8.82 -31.14
C LEU A 466 31.20 -9.89 -30.07
N LYS A 467 31.39 -11.17 -30.42
CA LYS A 467 31.15 -12.29 -29.50
C LYS A 467 32.06 -12.24 -28.29
N ASN A 468 33.32 -11.87 -28.48
CA ASN A 468 34.26 -11.71 -27.38
C ASN A 468 33.91 -10.53 -26.46
N GLY A 469 33.47 -9.39 -27.00
CA GLY A 469 33.00 -8.26 -26.22
C GLY A 469 31.77 -8.61 -25.35
N MET A 470 30.78 -9.29 -25.91
CA MET A 470 29.63 -9.80 -25.16
C MET A 470 30.07 -10.82 -24.09
N LYS A 471 30.99 -11.72 -24.39
CA LYS A 471 31.49 -12.70 -23.43
C LYS A 471 32.11 -12.02 -22.22
N VAL A 472 32.94 -11.01 -22.41
CA VAL A 472 33.57 -10.24 -21.31
C VAL A 472 32.51 -9.59 -20.42
N PHE A 473 31.44 -9.08 -21.00
CA PHE A 473 30.31 -8.53 -20.22
C PHE A 473 29.64 -9.61 -19.38
N PHE A 474 29.21 -10.71 -19.99
CA PHE A 474 28.54 -11.78 -19.25
C PHE A 474 29.43 -12.42 -18.21
N ASP A 475 30.72 -12.65 -18.51
CA ASP A 475 31.68 -13.16 -17.53
C ASP A 475 31.87 -12.18 -16.37
N GLY A 476 31.89 -10.86 -16.64
CA GLY A 476 31.96 -9.82 -15.61
C GLY A 476 30.73 -9.78 -14.72
N VAL A 477 29.56 -9.79 -15.30
CA VAL A 477 28.27 -9.81 -14.56
C VAL A 477 28.13 -11.11 -13.76
N ALA A 478 28.40 -12.26 -14.36
CA ALA A 478 28.37 -13.56 -13.68
C ALA A 478 29.32 -13.61 -12.48
N LYS A 479 30.53 -13.07 -12.64
CA LYS A 479 31.48 -12.97 -11.53
C LYS A 479 30.95 -12.11 -10.39
N THR A 480 30.41 -10.92 -10.70
CA THR A 480 29.84 -10.01 -9.67
C THR A 480 28.67 -10.65 -8.94
N MET A 481 27.79 -11.35 -9.64
CA MET A 481 26.69 -12.08 -9.03
C MET A 481 27.15 -13.28 -8.20
N HIS A 482 28.17 -13.98 -8.64
CA HIS A 482 28.78 -15.05 -7.87
C HIS A 482 29.42 -14.53 -6.57
N ASP A 483 30.11 -13.40 -6.64
CA ASP A 483 30.71 -12.74 -5.47
C ASP A 483 29.60 -12.28 -4.51
N ALA A 484 28.51 -11.69 -5.01
CA ALA A 484 27.35 -11.30 -4.22
C ALA A 484 26.66 -12.51 -3.57
N SER A 485 26.47 -13.63 -4.30
CA SER A 485 25.92 -14.88 -3.74
C SER A 485 26.82 -15.44 -2.64
N THR A 486 28.13 -15.40 -2.82
CA THR A 486 29.10 -15.83 -1.82
C THR A 486 28.99 -14.98 -0.55
N GLN A 487 28.93 -13.65 -0.68
CA GLN A 487 28.74 -12.72 0.45
C GLN A 487 27.39 -12.95 1.15
N ALA A 488 26.32 -13.15 0.39
CA ALA A 488 25.01 -13.48 0.95
C ALA A 488 25.04 -14.78 1.79
N ASN A 489 25.71 -15.81 1.29
CA ASN A 489 25.88 -17.07 2.01
C ASN A 489 26.70 -16.89 3.30
N GLU A 490 27.72 -16.03 3.29
CA GLU A 490 28.49 -15.69 4.51
C GLU A 490 27.61 -14.92 5.52
N ILE A 491 26.79 -13.96 5.07
CA ILE A 491 25.80 -13.27 5.92
C ILE A 491 24.84 -14.28 6.55
N HIS A 492 24.36 -15.27 5.80
CA HIS A 492 23.49 -16.33 6.32
C HIS A 492 24.17 -17.14 7.43
N LYS A 493 25.44 -17.53 7.24
CA LYS A 493 26.19 -18.25 8.25
C LYS A 493 26.38 -17.42 9.52
N ILE A 494 26.76 -16.16 9.37
CA ILE A 494 26.98 -15.24 10.48
C ILE A 494 25.68 -14.98 11.23
N THR A 495 24.57 -14.72 10.51
CA THR A 495 23.26 -14.52 11.12
C THR A 495 22.86 -15.74 11.96
N ARG A 496 22.96 -16.95 11.43
CA ARG A 496 22.70 -18.18 12.19
C ARG A 496 23.60 -18.32 13.41
N ALA A 497 24.90 -18.01 13.26
CA ALA A 497 25.83 -18.08 14.36
C ALA A 497 25.51 -17.06 15.48
N VAL A 498 25.10 -15.85 15.12
CA VAL A 498 24.64 -14.80 16.04
C VAL A 498 23.41 -15.28 16.81
N TYR A 499 22.36 -15.77 16.13
CA TYR A 499 21.15 -16.28 16.77
C TYR A 499 21.46 -17.46 17.69
N HIS A 500 22.26 -18.42 17.24
CA HIS A 500 22.67 -19.55 18.08
C HIS A 500 23.45 -19.10 19.32
N LYS A 501 24.34 -18.13 19.17
CA LYS A 501 25.09 -17.55 20.29
C LYS A 501 24.13 -16.86 21.28
N PHE A 502 23.17 -16.10 20.84
CA PHE A 502 22.19 -15.47 21.73
C PHE A 502 21.34 -16.48 22.48
N HIS A 503 20.90 -17.56 21.83
CA HIS A 503 20.23 -18.66 22.51
C HIS A 503 21.11 -19.27 23.62
N LYS A 504 22.35 -19.59 23.29
CA LYS A 504 23.26 -20.28 24.20
C LYS A 504 23.78 -19.41 25.36
N ASP A 505 24.18 -18.17 25.03
CA ASP A 505 24.92 -17.33 26.00
C ASP A 505 23.95 -16.47 26.84
N HIS A 506 22.73 -16.21 26.35
CA HIS A 506 21.80 -15.25 26.95
C HIS A 506 20.41 -15.81 27.24
N GLY A 507 20.15 -17.10 26.94
CA GLY A 507 18.89 -17.76 27.25
C GLY A 507 17.69 -17.28 26.42
N PHE A 508 17.93 -16.60 25.29
CA PHE A 508 16.85 -16.22 24.37
C PHE A 508 16.19 -17.46 23.75
N PRO A 509 14.92 -17.38 23.32
CA PRO A 509 14.29 -18.48 22.59
C PRO A 509 15.11 -18.92 21.39
N ASP A 510 15.09 -20.21 21.04
CA ASP A 510 15.76 -20.73 19.83
C ASP A 510 14.94 -20.33 18.59
N ILE A 511 15.11 -19.08 18.19
CA ILE A 511 14.44 -18.49 17.02
C ILE A 511 15.34 -18.72 15.80
N LYS A 512 14.79 -19.35 14.78
CA LYS A 512 15.48 -19.49 13.49
C LYS A 512 15.32 -18.19 12.71
N PRO A 513 16.42 -17.53 12.32
CA PRO A 513 16.33 -16.31 11.51
C PRO A 513 15.70 -16.63 10.15
N ARG A 514 14.82 -15.78 9.68
CA ARG A 514 14.35 -15.81 8.29
C ARG A 514 15.50 -15.34 7.40
N LEU A 515 15.87 -16.16 6.43
CA LEU A 515 16.97 -15.89 5.52
C LEU A 515 16.44 -15.90 4.10
N PHE A 516 16.86 -14.94 3.28
CA PHE A 516 16.53 -14.91 1.86
C PHE A 516 17.25 -16.05 1.10
N SER A 517 16.66 -16.52 0.00
CA SER A 517 17.22 -17.62 -0.79
C SER A 517 18.00 -17.09 -2.00
N THR A 518 19.29 -17.43 -2.08
CA THR A 518 20.13 -17.15 -3.26
C THR A 518 19.96 -18.17 -4.37
N LYS A 519 19.33 -19.31 -4.10
CA LYS A 519 19.21 -20.45 -5.03
C LYS A 519 18.47 -20.13 -6.32
N LYS A 520 17.56 -19.16 -6.32
CA LYS A 520 16.82 -18.73 -7.52
C LYS A 520 17.76 -18.03 -8.50
N TYR A 521 18.62 -17.16 -7.97
CA TYR A 521 19.57 -16.37 -8.76
C TYR A 521 20.77 -17.20 -9.24
N GLU A 522 21.19 -18.18 -8.45
CA GLU A 522 22.25 -19.14 -8.84
C GLU A 522 21.84 -19.99 -10.05
N LYS A 523 20.56 -20.39 -10.15
CA LYS A 523 20.04 -21.18 -11.28
C LYS A 523 19.87 -20.39 -12.59
N GLU A 524 19.80 -19.07 -12.51
CA GLU A 524 19.68 -18.21 -13.69
C GLU A 524 21.08 -17.82 -14.24
N LEU A 525 22.16 -18.15 -13.51
CA LEU A 525 23.54 -17.88 -13.91
C LEU A 525 24.21 -19.06 -14.61
N ASP A 526 23.72 -20.29 -14.42
CA ASP A 526 24.14 -21.51 -15.13
C ASP A 526 23.40 -21.64 -16.47
#